data_fe25a4133570b4c14d593614ab947b3f
#
_entry.id   fe25a4133570b4c14d593614ab947b3f
#
_cell.length_a   1.000
_cell.length_b   1.000
_cell.length_c   1.000
_cell.angle_alpha   90.00
_cell.angle_beta   90.00
_cell.angle_gamma   90.00
#
_symmetry.space_group_name_H-M   'P 1'
#
loop_
_entity.id
_entity.type
_entity.pdbx_description
1 polymer ?
#
loop_
_entity_poly.entity_id
_entity_poly.type
_entity_poly.pdbx_seq_one_letter_code
_entity_poly.pdbx_strand_id
1 'polypeptide(L)'
;LSPFALGTSQPATEAIVAALKGTQYDTGLDLAKLNEARGFFAPIREAALQSGLLNTKMLAVDTNALLYQVPGGMLSNLVSQLKQAGKEDKYEEVLQEVPRVREDAGYPPLVTPTSQIVGTQAVFNVLFGRYNNVSKE
;
A
#
# COMPACT_ATOMS: atom_id res chain seq x y z
N LEU A 1 -11.20 5.46 -6.67
CA LEU A 1 -11.83 5.28 -7.97
C LEU A 1 -11.55 3.90 -8.52
N SER A 2 -12.57 3.24 -9.00
CA SER A 2 -12.43 1.96 -9.66
C SER A 2 -11.51 2.03 -10.81
N PRO A 3 -11.00 1.94 -11.72
CA PRO A 3 -9.93 1.24 -12.39
C PRO A 3 -8.59 1.23 -11.62
N PHE A 4 -8.37 2.14 -10.69
CA PHE A 4 -7.16 2.18 -9.85
C PHE A 4 -7.37 1.64 -8.43
N ALA A 5 -8.52 1.04 -8.15
CA ALA A 5 -8.84 0.45 -6.86
C ALA A 5 -8.17 -0.92 -6.66
N LEU A 6 -8.23 -1.42 -5.43
CA LEU A 6 -7.66 -2.71 -5.01
C LEU A 6 -6.13 -2.76 -5.02
N GLY A 7 -5.56 -3.93 -4.82
CA GLY A 7 -4.12 -4.07 -4.61
C GLY A 7 -3.68 -3.30 -3.36
N THR A 8 -2.69 -2.42 -3.51
CA THR A 8 -2.20 -1.55 -2.44
C THR A 8 -3.02 -0.27 -2.25
N SER A 9 -4.09 -0.07 -3.04
CA SER A 9 -4.98 1.07 -2.98
C SER A 9 -6.22 0.77 -2.12
N GLN A 10 -7.22 1.64 -2.21
CA GLN A 10 -8.48 1.52 -1.48
C GLN A 10 -9.45 0.57 -2.20
N PRO A 11 -10.50 0.06 -1.52
CA PRO A 11 -11.60 -0.64 -2.19
C PRO A 11 -12.21 0.20 -3.30
N ALA A 12 -12.81 -0.45 -4.29
CA ALA A 12 -13.55 0.24 -5.34
C ALA A 12 -14.72 1.02 -4.74
N THR A 13 -14.82 2.32 -5.04
CA THR A 13 -15.88 3.21 -4.55
C THR A 13 -17.25 2.64 -4.85
N GLU A 14 -17.46 2.13 -6.06
CA GLU A 14 -18.71 1.55 -6.52
C GLU A 14 -19.13 0.33 -5.70
N ALA A 15 -18.14 -0.50 -5.30
CA ALA A 15 -18.41 -1.67 -4.46
C ALA A 15 -18.89 -1.26 -3.06
N ILE A 16 -18.27 -0.24 -2.47
CA ILE A 16 -18.68 0.29 -1.16
C ILE A 16 -20.06 0.94 -1.24
N VAL A 17 -20.31 1.76 -2.27
CA VAL A 17 -21.63 2.38 -2.49
C VAL A 17 -22.72 1.31 -2.63
N ALA A 18 -22.48 0.27 -3.41
CA ALA A 18 -23.43 -0.83 -3.58
C ALA A 18 -23.66 -1.62 -2.27
N ALA A 19 -22.60 -1.90 -1.51
CA ALA A 19 -22.68 -2.62 -0.25
C ALA A 19 -23.43 -1.86 0.84
N LEU A 20 -23.33 -0.53 0.86
CA LEU A 20 -23.97 0.33 1.86
C LEU A 20 -25.39 0.75 1.47
N LYS A 21 -25.80 0.50 0.24
CA LYS A 21 -27.13 0.91 -0.27
C LYS A 21 -28.25 0.34 0.59
N GLY A 22 -29.17 1.22 1.01
CA GLY A 22 -30.32 0.83 1.84
C GLY A 22 -29.99 0.60 3.32
N THR A 23 -28.76 0.83 3.76
CA THR A 23 -28.36 0.83 5.17
C THR A 23 -28.39 2.25 5.75
N GLN A 24 -28.18 2.38 7.06
CA GLN A 24 -28.01 3.72 7.71
C GLN A 24 -26.75 4.46 7.22
N TYR A 25 -25.86 3.79 6.51
CA TYR A 25 -24.63 4.36 5.94
C TYR A 25 -24.72 4.56 4.43
N ASP A 26 -25.93 4.51 3.87
CA ASP A 26 -26.15 4.77 2.44
C ASP A 26 -25.56 6.12 2.05
N THR A 27 -24.66 6.08 1.08
CA THR A 27 -23.91 7.28 0.66
C THR A 27 -24.72 8.22 -0.22
N GLY A 28 -25.82 7.76 -0.82
CA GLY A 28 -26.61 8.51 -1.80
C GLY A 28 -25.89 8.76 -3.14
N LEU A 29 -24.69 8.18 -3.36
CA LEU A 29 -23.93 8.37 -4.58
C LEU A 29 -24.56 7.61 -5.75
N ASP A 30 -24.58 8.25 -6.93
CA ASP A 30 -25.10 7.69 -8.17
C ASP A 30 -24.06 6.77 -8.82
N LEU A 31 -24.35 5.47 -8.87
CA LEU A 31 -23.51 4.47 -9.51
C LEU A 31 -23.30 4.69 -11.01
N ALA A 32 -24.28 5.28 -11.73
CA ALA A 32 -24.13 5.57 -13.14
C ALA A 32 -23.05 6.65 -13.38
N LYS A 33 -23.06 7.72 -12.58
CA LYS A 33 -22.03 8.77 -12.63
C LYS A 33 -20.64 8.25 -12.22
N LEU A 34 -20.58 7.36 -11.24
CA LEU A 34 -19.32 6.71 -10.88
C LEU A 34 -18.79 5.83 -12.02
N ASN A 35 -19.66 5.14 -12.74
CA ASN A 35 -19.27 4.35 -13.92
C ASN A 35 -18.81 5.23 -15.10
N GLU A 36 -19.39 6.40 -15.32
CA GLU A 36 -18.89 7.38 -16.29
C GLU A 36 -17.46 7.81 -15.95
N ALA A 37 -17.20 8.16 -14.68
CA ALA A 37 -15.87 8.50 -14.19
C ALA A 37 -14.89 7.34 -14.38
N ARG A 38 -15.32 6.10 -14.08
CA ARG A 38 -14.53 4.90 -14.38
C ARG A 38 -14.16 4.80 -15.85
N GLY A 39 -15.11 5.04 -16.75
CA GLY A 39 -14.89 5.00 -18.20
C GLY A 39 -13.80 5.98 -18.65
N PHE A 40 -13.77 7.18 -18.08
CA PHE A 40 -12.73 8.18 -18.34
C PHE A 40 -11.33 7.69 -17.91
N PHE A 41 -11.21 7.08 -16.74
CA PHE A 41 -9.92 6.65 -16.20
C PHE A 41 -9.44 5.28 -16.71
N ALA A 42 -10.30 4.46 -17.32
CA ALA A 42 -9.94 3.13 -17.79
C ALA A 42 -8.80 3.14 -18.82
N PRO A 43 -8.80 3.97 -19.89
CA PRO A 43 -7.68 4.02 -20.83
C PRO A 43 -6.40 4.59 -20.21
N ILE A 44 -6.50 5.48 -19.22
CA ILE A 44 -5.34 6.01 -18.50
C ILE A 44 -4.66 4.90 -17.69
N ARG A 45 -5.44 4.06 -17.02
CA ARG A 45 -4.91 2.89 -16.32
C ARG A 45 -4.21 1.92 -17.27
N GLU A 46 -4.80 1.66 -18.41
CA GLU A 46 -4.23 0.76 -19.40
C GLU A 46 -2.87 1.28 -19.92
N ALA A 47 -2.79 2.57 -20.25
CA ALA A 47 -1.54 3.21 -20.63
C ALA A 47 -0.48 3.15 -19.51
N ALA A 48 -0.89 3.32 -18.25
CA ALA A 48 0.01 3.22 -17.10
C ALA A 48 0.55 1.79 -16.89
N LEU A 49 -0.25 0.76 -17.18
CA LEU A 49 0.19 -0.64 -17.16
C LEU A 49 1.20 -0.92 -18.29
N GLN A 50 0.89 -0.49 -19.51
CA GLN A 50 1.74 -0.70 -20.68
C GLN A 50 3.09 0.01 -20.57
N SER A 51 3.12 1.20 -19.98
CA SER A 51 4.36 1.95 -19.76
C SER A 51 5.18 1.46 -18.56
N GLY A 52 4.63 0.55 -17.74
CA GLY A 52 5.27 0.09 -16.51
C GLY A 52 5.21 1.10 -15.35
N LEU A 53 4.52 2.23 -15.53
CA LEU A 53 4.28 3.21 -14.46
C LEU A 53 3.48 2.59 -13.32
N LEU A 54 2.50 1.76 -13.66
CA LEU A 54 1.73 0.97 -12.70
C LEU A 54 2.35 -0.43 -12.59
N ASN A 55 3.00 -0.71 -11.47
CA ASN A 55 3.63 -2.00 -11.23
C ASN A 55 2.57 -3.08 -10.97
N THR A 56 2.54 -4.11 -11.80
CA THR A 56 1.57 -5.21 -11.69
C THR A 56 1.69 -6.00 -10.39
N LYS A 57 2.88 -6.07 -9.78
CA LYS A 57 3.09 -6.69 -8.46
C LYS A 57 2.27 -6.00 -7.36
N MET A 58 2.04 -4.68 -7.50
CA MET A 58 1.23 -3.91 -6.54
C MET A 58 -0.27 -4.12 -6.73
N LEU A 59 -0.69 -4.76 -7.81
CA LEU A 59 -2.11 -5.07 -8.07
C LEU A 59 -2.51 -6.44 -7.53
N ALA A 60 -1.55 -7.30 -7.19
CA ALA A 60 -1.83 -8.60 -6.58
C ALA A 60 -2.38 -8.41 -5.16
N VAL A 61 -3.39 -9.22 -4.82
CA VAL A 61 -3.86 -9.32 -3.44
C VAL A 61 -2.87 -10.19 -2.69
N ASP A 62 -2.15 -9.61 -1.75
CA ASP A 62 -1.24 -10.34 -0.87
C ASP A 62 -1.80 -10.35 0.56
N THR A 63 -2.29 -11.51 0.99
CA THR A 63 -2.82 -11.70 2.34
C THR A 63 -1.74 -11.67 3.41
N ASN A 64 -0.47 -11.80 3.06
CA ASN A 64 0.64 -11.64 3.98
C ASN A 64 0.70 -10.22 4.56
N ALA A 65 0.15 -9.23 3.85
CA ALA A 65 -0.02 -7.87 4.38
C ALA A 65 -0.80 -7.84 5.70
N LEU A 66 -1.71 -8.79 5.93
CA LEU A 66 -2.42 -8.92 7.20
C LEU A 66 -1.53 -9.47 8.31
N LEU A 67 -0.60 -10.36 7.98
CA LEU A 67 0.36 -10.93 8.93
C LEU A 67 1.41 -9.89 9.35
N TYR A 68 1.93 -9.15 8.40
CA TYR A 68 2.95 -8.12 8.64
C TYR A 68 2.33 -6.77 9.06
N GLN A 69 1.00 -6.64 9.01
CA GLN A 69 0.25 -5.44 9.40
C GLN A 69 0.71 -4.17 8.63
N VAL A 70 1.15 -4.34 7.40
CA VAL A 70 1.71 -3.26 6.58
C VAL A 70 0.63 -2.64 5.70
N PRO A 71 0.33 -1.33 5.84
CA PRO A 71 -0.60 -0.64 4.95
C PRO A 71 -0.12 -0.62 3.49
N GLY A 72 -1.05 -0.65 2.53
CA GLY A 72 -0.73 -0.69 1.11
C GLY A 72 0.22 0.42 0.62
N GLY A 73 0.05 1.65 1.08
CA GLY A 73 0.95 2.76 0.76
C GLY A 73 2.38 2.56 1.27
N MET A 74 2.53 1.91 2.44
CA MET A 74 3.84 1.55 2.99
C MET A 74 4.54 0.49 2.12
N LEU A 75 3.81 -0.52 1.63
CA LEU A 75 4.37 -1.54 0.73
C LEU A 75 5.00 -0.92 -0.50
N SER A 76 4.32 0.02 -1.15
CA SER A 76 4.83 0.73 -2.33
C SER A 76 6.13 1.48 -2.03
N ASN A 77 6.21 2.13 -0.86
CA ASN A 77 7.41 2.84 -0.42
C ASN A 77 8.58 1.88 -0.16
N LEU A 78 8.35 0.75 0.52
CA LEU A 78 9.37 -0.27 0.78
C LEU A 78 9.94 -0.84 -0.52
N VAL A 79 9.09 -1.20 -1.48
CA VAL A 79 9.52 -1.66 -2.80
C VAL A 79 10.37 -0.61 -3.50
N SER A 80 9.97 0.66 -3.47
CA SER A 80 10.72 1.75 -4.09
C SER A 80 12.09 1.95 -3.45
N GLN A 81 12.18 1.93 -2.12
CA GLN A 81 13.45 2.06 -1.38
C GLN A 81 14.40 0.90 -1.69
N LEU A 82 13.90 -0.34 -1.68
CA LEU A 82 14.71 -1.51 -1.99
C LEU A 82 15.19 -1.51 -3.45
N LYS A 83 14.35 -1.06 -4.38
CA LYS A 83 14.73 -0.89 -5.78
C LYS A 83 15.85 0.14 -5.96
N GLN A 84 15.76 1.29 -5.29
CA GLN A 84 16.81 2.32 -5.29
C GLN A 84 18.13 1.80 -4.71
N ALA A 85 18.05 0.91 -3.72
CA ALA A 85 19.21 0.26 -3.10
C ALA A 85 19.74 -0.95 -3.91
N GLY A 86 19.07 -1.39 -4.98
CA GLY A 86 19.40 -2.59 -5.73
C GLY A 86 19.27 -3.87 -4.90
N LYS A 87 18.34 -3.92 -3.95
CA LYS A 87 18.13 -4.99 -2.98
C LYS A 87 16.68 -5.47 -2.93
N GLU A 88 16.06 -5.61 -4.10
CA GLU A 88 14.68 -6.07 -4.23
C GLU A 88 14.47 -7.50 -3.70
N ASP A 89 15.53 -8.31 -3.68
CA ASP A 89 15.57 -9.65 -3.11
C ASP A 89 15.33 -9.68 -1.60
N LYS A 90 15.54 -8.55 -0.90
CA LYS A 90 15.35 -8.40 0.55
C LYS A 90 13.93 -8.03 0.98
N TYR A 91 12.99 -7.97 0.04
CA TYR A 91 11.63 -7.50 0.31
C TYR A 91 10.93 -8.31 1.43
N GLU A 92 10.99 -9.64 1.36
CA GLU A 92 10.35 -10.51 2.36
C GLU A 92 10.98 -10.36 3.75
N GLU A 93 12.32 -10.21 3.81
CA GLU A 93 13.02 -9.98 5.08
C GLU A 93 12.60 -8.64 5.72
N VAL A 94 12.41 -7.61 4.90
CA VAL A 94 11.93 -6.30 5.38
C VAL A 94 10.51 -6.40 5.90
N LEU A 95 9.62 -7.12 5.21
CA LEU A 95 8.25 -7.33 5.68
C LEU A 95 8.21 -8.02 7.05
N GLN A 96 9.07 -9.01 7.27
CA GLN A 96 9.18 -9.71 8.55
C GLN A 96 9.77 -8.83 9.67
N GLU A 97 10.59 -7.85 9.32
CA GLU A 97 11.20 -6.92 10.28
C GLU A 97 10.26 -5.80 10.71
N VAL A 98 9.28 -5.41 9.86
CA VAL A 98 8.32 -4.33 10.17
C VAL A 98 7.57 -4.55 11.50
N PRO A 99 6.98 -5.72 11.79
CA PRO A 99 6.31 -5.96 13.07
C PRO A 99 7.25 -5.82 14.28
N ARG A 100 8.50 -6.24 14.14
CA ARG A 100 9.52 -6.15 15.20
C ARG A 100 9.88 -4.69 15.50
N VAL A 101 10.13 -3.91 14.46
CA VAL A 101 10.39 -2.46 14.61
C VAL A 101 9.19 -1.75 15.20
N ARG A 102 7.98 -2.13 14.79
CA ARG A 102 6.75 -1.58 15.36
C ARG A 102 6.61 -1.89 16.85
N GLU A 103 6.94 -3.12 17.26
CA GLU A 103 6.96 -3.53 18.66
C GLU A 103 7.98 -2.70 19.47
N ASP A 104 9.22 -2.61 18.99
CA ASP A 104 10.26 -1.81 19.63
C ASP A 104 9.88 -0.34 19.78
N ALA A 105 9.11 0.19 18.84
CA ALA A 105 8.59 1.57 18.87
C ALA A 105 7.34 1.75 19.76
N GLY A 106 6.87 0.71 20.45
CA GLY A 106 5.69 0.77 21.32
C GLY A 106 4.35 0.67 20.59
N TYR A 107 4.29 -0.07 19.48
CA TYR A 107 3.10 -0.31 18.67
C TYR A 107 2.39 0.95 18.15
N PRO A 108 3.10 1.90 17.55
CA PRO A 108 2.46 3.08 16.98
C PRO A 108 1.47 2.69 15.87
N PRO A 109 0.42 3.48 15.64
CA PRO A 109 -0.43 3.30 14.48
C PRO A 109 0.38 3.49 13.19
N LEU A 110 0.26 2.56 12.23
CA LEU A 110 0.99 2.64 10.96
C LEU A 110 0.30 3.59 9.96
N VAL A 111 0.22 4.85 10.34
CA VAL A 111 -0.24 5.98 9.53
C VAL A 111 0.92 6.97 9.36
N THR A 112 0.83 7.88 8.41
CA THR A 112 1.85 8.93 8.21
C THR A 112 1.91 9.87 9.43
N PRO A 113 3.09 10.16 10.00
CA PRO A 113 4.44 9.79 9.52
C PRO A 113 4.98 8.46 10.06
N THR A 114 4.39 7.87 11.11
CA THR A 114 4.93 6.71 11.83
C THR A 114 5.12 5.47 10.95
N SER A 115 4.26 5.26 9.95
CA SER A 115 4.45 4.18 8.98
C SER A 115 5.74 4.34 8.16
N GLN A 116 6.14 5.58 7.85
CA GLN A 116 7.39 5.86 7.13
C GLN A 116 8.61 5.61 8.03
N ILE A 117 8.55 6.05 9.28
CA ILE A 117 9.63 5.83 10.26
C ILE A 117 9.86 4.34 10.47
N VAL A 118 8.80 3.59 10.78
CA VAL A 118 8.88 2.13 10.99
C VAL A 118 9.38 1.42 9.74
N GLY A 119 8.88 1.79 8.56
CA GLY A 119 9.30 1.18 7.30
C GLY A 119 10.75 1.44 6.95
N THR A 120 11.20 2.69 7.05
CA THR A 120 12.58 3.06 6.80
C THR A 120 13.53 2.36 7.77
N GLN A 121 13.17 2.29 9.06
CA GLN A 121 13.99 1.59 10.04
C GLN A 121 14.04 0.08 9.76
N ALA A 122 12.96 -0.55 9.33
CA ALA A 122 12.96 -1.96 8.94
C ALA A 122 13.90 -2.23 7.75
N VAL A 123 13.90 -1.34 6.74
CA VAL A 123 14.85 -1.42 5.62
C VAL A 123 16.30 -1.28 6.12
N PHE A 124 16.58 -0.31 6.99
CA PHE A 124 17.93 -0.12 7.54
C PHE A 124 18.40 -1.33 8.35
N ASN A 125 17.52 -1.92 9.17
CA ASN A 125 17.83 -3.10 9.97
C ASN A 125 18.23 -4.29 9.08
N VAL A 126 17.54 -4.49 7.96
CA VAL A 126 17.84 -5.59 7.02
C VAL A 126 19.12 -5.32 6.22
N LEU A 127 19.34 -4.09 5.78
CA LEU A 127 20.46 -3.75 4.90
C LEU A 127 21.79 -3.58 5.67
N PHE A 128 21.74 -3.02 6.87
CA PHE A 128 22.93 -2.60 7.61
C PHE A 128 23.11 -3.32 8.96
N GLY A 129 22.17 -4.19 9.33
CA GLY A 129 22.09 -4.82 10.62
C GLY A 129 21.23 -4.03 11.61
N ARG A 130 20.59 -4.78 12.52
CA ARG A 130 19.54 -4.26 13.39
C ARG A 130 20.06 -3.12 14.27
N TYR A 131 19.48 -1.93 14.10
CA TYR A 131 19.82 -0.66 14.77
C TYR A 131 21.28 -0.20 14.65
N ASN A 132 22.04 -0.73 13.69
CA ASN A 132 23.35 -0.18 13.35
C ASN A 132 23.25 1.21 12.71
N ASN A 133 22.13 1.44 11.99
CA ASN A 133 21.73 2.75 11.47
C ASN A 133 20.32 3.07 11.97
N VAL A 134 20.14 4.21 12.59
CA VAL A 134 18.84 4.69 13.06
C VAL A 134 18.41 5.86 12.19
N SER A 135 17.13 5.85 11.78
CA SER A 135 16.54 7.00 11.09
C SER A 135 16.63 8.24 11.97
N LYS A 136 16.95 9.38 11.36
CA LYS A 136 17.01 10.66 12.06
C LYS A 136 15.66 11.38 12.14
N GLU A 137 14.62 10.74 11.61
CA GLU A 137 13.25 11.26 11.60
C GLU A 137 12.49 10.95 12.89
#